data_a66b1e215a9cf57cd947c429cbeae0fd
#
_entry.id   a66b1e215a9cf57cd947c429cbeae0fd
#
_cell.length_a   1.000
_cell.length_b   1.000
_cell.length_c   1.000
_cell.angle_alpha   90.00
_cell.angle_beta   90.00
_cell.angle_gamma   90.00
#
_symmetry.space_group_name_H-M   'P 1'
#
loop_
_entity.id
_entity.type
_entity.pdbx_description
1 polymer ?
#
loop_
_entity_poly.entity_id
_entity_poly.type
_entity_poly.pdbx_seq_one_letter_code
_entity_poly.pdbx_strand_id
1 'polypeptide(L)'
;MIDKNIIPDSLLYPNRLLLLNFNYTHTADLYIPQGKTKEYWFPINHIHGDLEKPDDIIFGNGDELSELVKLYNNEHLRNIKSTKYLETDNYRKMLTFINSTPYQVYIMGHSCGNSDRTLLNTLFEHKNCIS
;
A
#
# COMPACT_ATOMS: atom_id res chain seq x y z
N MET A 1 2.51 14.69 24.68
CA MET A 1 1.97 13.52 25.41
C MET A 1 0.51 13.41 25.01
N ILE A 2 0.12 12.37 24.28
CA ILE A 2 -1.26 12.17 23.84
C ILE A 2 -2.06 11.68 25.04
N ASP A 3 -3.17 12.35 25.33
CA ASP A 3 -4.04 11.97 26.45
C ASP A 3 -4.72 10.63 26.11
N LYS A 4 -4.33 9.56 26.81
CA LYS A 4 -4.84 8.20 26.62
C LYS A 4 -6.36 8.06 26.86
N ASN A 5 -6.97 9.04 27.50
CA ASN A 5 -8.40 9.03 27.80
C ASN A 5 -9.28 9.44 26.61
N ILE A 6 -8.67 9.95 25.52
CA ILE A 6 -9.39 10.43 24.34
C ILE A 6 -9.39 9.40 23.23
N ILE A 7 -8.44 8.43 23.25
CA ILE A 7 -8.30 7.43 22.18
C ILE A 7 -8.82 6.09 22.70
N PRO A 8 -9.80 5.46 22.01
CA PRO A 8 -10.25 4.11 22.35
C PRO A 8 -9.08 3.11 22.33
N ASP A 9 -9.08 2.17 23.27
CA ASP A 9 -8.02 1.14 23.37
C ASP A 9 -7.84 0.36 22.06
N SER A 10 -8.91 0.15 21.28
CA SER A 10 -8.85 -0.48 19.96
C SER A 10 -7.99 0.27 18.93
N LEU A 11 -7.76 1.57 19.14
CA LEU A 11 -6.89 2.40 18.29
C LEU A 11 -5.46 2.46 18.82
N LEU A 12 -5.27 2.16 20.12
CA LEU A 12 -3.94 2.11 20.75
C LEU A 12 -3.26 0.75 20.53
N TYR A 13 -4.05 -0.31 20.43
CA TYR A 13 -3.56 -1.70 20.30
C TYR A 13 -4.23 -2.36 19.10
N PRO A 14 -3.63 -2.24 17.91
CA PRO A 14 -4.20 -2.86 16.72
C PRO A 14 -4.16 -4.38 16.82
N ASN A 15 -5.25 -5.04 16.46
CA ASN A 15 -5.30 -6.50 16.39
C ASN A 15 -4.51 -7.05 15.19
N ARG A 16 -4.33 -6.23 14.16
CA ARG A 16 -3.65 -6.63 12.91
C ARG A 16 -2.91 -5.44 12.34
N LEU A 17 -1.73 -5.70 11.80
CA LEU A 17 -0.90 -4.70 11.12
C LEU A 17 -0.58 -5.18 9.72
N LEU A 18 -0.72 -4.31 8.74
CA LEU A 18 -0.21 -4.50 7.39
C LEU A 18 0.88 -3.46 7.15
N LEU A 19 2.10 -3.92 6.87
CA LEU A 19 3.18 -3.03 6.43
C LEU A 19 3.18 -3.00 4.90
N LEU A 20 2.65 -1.92 4.33
CA LEU A 20 2.63 -1.70 2.90
C LEU A 20 3.92 -0.99 2.48
N ASN A 21 4.81 -1.71 1.81
CA ASN A 21 6.11 -1.21 1.40
C ASN A 21 6.09 -0.77 -0.06
N PHE A 22 6.39 0.52 -0.30
CA PHE A 22 6.50 1.12 -1.63
C PHE A 22 7.93 1.06 -2.20
N ASN A 23 8.91 0.67 -1.38
CA ASN A 23 10.27 0.47 -1.84
C ASN A 23 10.48 -0.96 -2.36
N TYR A 24 11.41 -1.11 -3.29
CA TYR A 24 11.76 -2.42 -3.86
C TYR A 24 12.72 -3.24 -2.99
N THR A 25 13.16 -2.68 -1.86
CA THR A 25 14.14 -3.30 -0.95
C THR A 25 13.48 -3.90 0.27
N HIS A 26 14.16 -4.88 0.88
CA HIS A 26 13.72 -5.56 2.11
C HIS A 26 14.05 -4.79 3.39
N THR A 27 14.40 -3.51 3.31
CA THR A 27 14.70 -2.68 4.49
C THR A 27 13.53 -2.65 5.49
N ALA A 28 12.30 -2.76 5.00
CA ALA A 28 11.10 -2.82 5.85
C ALA A 28 11.09 -4.05 6.77
N ASP A 29 11.75 -5.16 6.41
CA ASP A 29 11.83 -6.38 7.22
C ASP A 29 12.52 -6.14 8.56
N LEU A 30 13.42 -5.14 8.62
CA LEU A 30 14.14 -4.76 9.83
C LEU A 30 13.20 -4.22 10.93
N TYR A 31 12.03 -3.73 10.56
CA TYR A 31 11.03 -3.19 11.49
C TYR A 31 10.07 -4.24 12.03
N ILE A 32 10.11 -5.47 11.51
CA ILE A 32 9.27 -6.56 12.02
C ILE A 32 9.90 -7.09 13.31
N PRO A 33 9.15 -7.10 14.43
CA PRO A 33 9.64 -7.67 15.66
C PRO A 33 9.99 -9.16 15.52
N GLN A 34 11.15 -9.56 16.01
CA GLN A 34 11.54 -10.95 16.08
C GLN A 34 10.86 -11.61 17.31
N GLY A 35 10.19 -12.75 17.14
CA GLY A 35 9.63 -13.53 18.24
C GLY A 35 8.11 -13.72 18.22
N LYS A 36 7.50 -13.92 19.42
CA LYS A 36 6.08 -14.31 19.58
C LYS A 36 5.05 -13.28 19.13
N THR A 37 5.45 -12.07 18.79
CA THR A 37 4.58 -10.99 18.33
C THR A 37 4.11 -11.15 16.88
N LYS A 38 4.48 -12.23 16.20
CA LYS A 38 4.06 -12.51 14.82
C LYS A 38 2.53 -12.64 14.62
N GLU A 39 1.78 -12.88 15.67
CA GLU A 39 0.32 -13.04 15.58
C GLU A 39 -0.41 -11.77 15.14
N TYR A 40 0.19 -10.60 15.37
CA TYR A 40 -0.41 -9.30 15.03
C TYR A 40 0.04 -8.74 13.68
N TRP A 41 1.06 -9.35 13.05
CA TRP A 41 1.66 -8.83 11.84
C TRP A 41 1.19 -9.60 10.62
N PHE A 42 0.69 -8.88 9.65
CA PHE A 42 0.64 -9.37 8.27
C PHE A 42 2.06 -9.35 7.70
N PRO A 43 2.36 -10.29 6.79
CA PRO A 43 3.62 -10.21 6.06
C PRO A 43 3.72 -8.85 5.36
N ILE A 44 4.94 -8.34 5.22
CA ILE A 44 5.19 -7.13 4.45
C ILE A 44 4.64 -7.32 3.06
N ASN A 45 3.89 -6.34 2.60
CA ASN A 45 3.35 -6.30 1.26
C ASN A 45 4.18 -5.31 0.42
N HIS A 46 5.05 -5.83 -0.42
CA HIS A 46 5.80 -5.04 -1.41
C HIS A 46 4.89 -4.70 -2.58
N ILE A 47 4.14 -3.60 -2.45
CA ILE A 47 3.07 -3.26 -3.39
C ILE A 47 3.59 -3.01 -4.82
N HIS A 48 4.82 -2.57 -4.95
CA HIS A 48 5.49 -2.36 -6.23
C HIS A 48 6.41 -3.53 -6.65
N GLY A 49 6.33 -4.67 -5.95
CA GLY A 49 7.26 -5.77 -6.12
C GLY A 49 8.57 -5.57 -5.35
N ASP A 50 9.52 -6.48 -5.52
CA ASP A 50 10.82 -6.45 -4.89
C ASP A 50 11.94 -6.86 -5.86
N LEU A 51 13.18 -6.49 -5.52
CA LEU A 51 14.36 -6.75 -6.36
C LEU A 51 14.72 -8.23 -6.48
N GLU A 52 14.23 -9.10 -5.60
CA GLU A 52 14.46 -10.55 -5.68
C GLU A 52 13.60 -11.21 -6.75
N LYS A 53 12.49 -10.53 -7.15
CA LYS A 53 11.57 -10.96 -8.19
C LYS A 53 11.36 -9.86 -9.22
N PRO A 54 12.31 -9.65 -10.12
CA PRO A 54 12.28 -8.54 -11.08
C PRO A 54 11.03 -8.51 -11.97
N ASP A 55 10.46 -9.68 -12.27
CA ASP A 55 9.25 -9.79 -13.11
C ASP A 55 7.99 -9.22 -12.43
N ASP A 56 7.98 -9.18 -11.09
CA ASP A 56 6.86 -8.64 -10.31
C ASP A 56 7.01 -7.12 -10.07
N ILE A 57 8.07 -6.48 -10.54
CA ILE A 57 8.33 -5.05 -10.31
C ILE A 57 7.34 -4.19 -11.11
N ILE A 58 6.67 -3.31 -10.41
CA ILE A 58 5.74 -2.35 -10.98
C ILE A 58 6.42 -0.99 -11.11
N PHE A 59 6.87 -0.70 -12.33
CA PHE A 59 7.30 0.63 -12.73
C PHE A 59 6.21 1.29 -13.56
N GLY A 60 6.12 2.60 -13.50
CA GLY A 60 5.29 3.35 -14.41
C GLY A 60 4.78 4.66 -13.83
N ASN A 61 4.05 5.36 -14.67
CA ASN A 61 3.35 6.59 -14.30
C ASN A 61 2.01 6.24 -13.66
N GLY A 62 1.49 7.16 -12.85
CA GLY A 62 0.10 7.11 -12.40
C GLY A 62 -0.86 7.26 -13.60
N ASP A 63 -2.14 7.04 -13.34
CA ASP A 63 -3.22 7.07 -14.35
C ASP A 63 -3.47 8.48 -14.91
N GLU A 64 -2.75 9.50 -14.45
CA GLU A 64 -2.90 10.92 -14.85
C GLU A 64 -2.21 11.28 -16.16
N LEU A 65 -2.10 10.35 -17.09
CA LEU A 65 -1.77 10.73 -18.46
C LEU A 65 -2.90 11.60 -18.97
N SER A 66 -2.59 12.86 -19.31
CA SER A 66 -3.54 13.77 -19.94
C SER A 66 -4.27 13.05 -21.07
N GLU A 67 -5.57 13.33 -21.26
CA GLU A 67 -6.37 12.68 -22.31
C GLU A 67 -5.71 12.75 -23.68
N LEU A 68 -4.89 13.78 -23.94
CA LEU A 68 -4.10 13.95 -25.15
C LEU A 68 -3.02 12.87 -25.33
N VAL A 69 -2.39 12.41 -24.27
CA VAL A 69 -1.37 11.34 -24.34
C VAL A 69 -2.04 9.96 -24.51
N LYS A 70 -3.24 9.77 -23.97
CA LYS A 70 -4.04 8.54 -24.17
C LYS A 70 -4.43 8.32 -25.63
N LEU A 71 -4.62 9.40 -26.40
CA LEU A 71 -5.01 9.34 -27.80
C LEU A 71 -3.87 8.97 -28.77
N TYR A 72 -2.61 9.19 -28.38
CA TYR A 72 -1.51 9.14 -29.35
C TYR A 72 -0.50 8.00 -29.16
N ASN A 73 -0.53 7.21 -28.08
CA ASN A 73 0.51 6.20 -27.87
C ASN A 73 0.09 4.99 -27.02
N ASN A 74 -0.18 3.87 -27.69
CA ASN A 74 -0.51 2.58 -27.03
C ASN A 74 0.63 2.03 -26.16
N GLU A 75 1.89 2.47 -26.36
CA GLU A 75 3.02 2.06 -25.52
C GLU A 75 2.96 2.64 -24.12
N HIS A 76 2.41 3.85 -23.95
CA HIS A 76 2.23 4.46 -22.63
C HIS A 76 1.17 3.75 -21.79
N LEU A 77 0.20 3.11 -22.41
CA LEU A 77 -0.84 2.33 -21.72
C LEU A 77 -0.27 1.09 -21.02
N ARG A 78 0.80 0.52 -21.56
CA ARG A 78 1.48 -0.65 -20.96
C ARG A 78 2.19 -0.32 -19.65
N ASN A 79 2.50 0.94 -19.39
CA ASN A 79 3.22 1.40 -18.21
C ASN A 79 2.32 2.10 -17.17
N ILE A 80 1.01 1.92 -17.28
CA ILE A 80 0.07 2.41 -16.27
C ILE A 80 0.11 1.46 -15.07
N LYS A 81 0.48 1.97 -13.91
CA LYS A 81 0.61 1.19 -12.67
C LYS A 81 -0.67 0.46 -12.28
N SER A 82 -1.85 1.08 -12.45
CA SER A 82 -3.13 0.48 -12.07
C SER A 82 -3.41 -0.84 -12.78
N THR A 83 -3.03 -0.96 -14.06
CA THR A 83 -3.17 -2.22 -14.80
C THR A 83 -2.29 -3.31 -14.20
N LYS A 84 -1.04 -2.96 -13.87
CA LYS A 84 -0.07 -3.90 -13.29
C LYS A 84 -0.45 -4.37 -11.88
N TYR A 85 -1.10 -3.53 -11.08
CA TYR A 85 -1.61 -3.95 -9.77
C TYR A 85 -2.60 -5.13 -9.86
N LEU A 86 -3.37 -5.21 -10.94
CA LEU A 86 -4.31 -6.31 -11.14
C LEU A 86 -3.63 -7.64 -11.46
N GLU A 87 -2.40 -7.59 -11.96
CA GLU A 87 -1.61 -8.77 -12.32
C GLU A 87 -0.92 -9.39 -11.10
N THR A 88 -0.78 -8.65 -9.99
CA THR A 88 -0.06 -9.11 -8.80
C THR A 88 -0.99 -9.49 -7.64
N ASP A 89 -0.56 -10.48 -6.84
CA ASP A 89 -1.27 -10.86 -5.61
C ASP A 89 -1.16 -9.79 -4.52
N ASN A 90 -0.17 -8.90 -4.59
CA ASN A 90 0.10 -7.91 -3.56
C ASN A 90 -1.07 -6.92 -3.43
N TYR A 91 -1.62 -6.47 -4.55
CA TYR A 91 -2.80 -5.60 -4.54
C TYR A 91 -4.03 -6.31 -3.95
N ARG A 92 -4.26 -7.57 -4.32
CA ARG A 92 -5.37 -8.38 -3.77
C ARG A 92 -5.23 -8.61 -2.26
N LYS A 93 -4.02 -8.85 -1.76
CA LYS A 93 -3.75 -8.98 -0.31
C LYS A 93 -4.06 -7.69 0.42
N MET A 94 -3.66 -6.54 -0.13
CA MET A 94 -4.02 -5.23 0.41
C MET A 94 -5.55 -5.05 0.45
N LEU A 95 -6.26 -5.31 -0.65
CA LEU A 95 -7.72 -5.21 -0.70
C LEU A 95 -8.39 -6.13 0.33
N THR A 96 -7.91 -7.35 0.50
CA THR A 96 -8.42 -8.27 1.51
C THR A 96 -8.28 -7.70 2.92
N PHE A 97 -7.14 -7.07 3.21
CA PHE A 97 -6.90 -6.44 4.51
C PHE A 97 -7.87 -5.28 4.75
N ILE A 98 -7.94 -4.30 3.83
CA ILE A 98 -8.77 -3.10 4.01
C ILE A 98 -10.28 -3.38 4.01
N ASN A 99 -10.71 -4.48 3.36
CA ASN A 99 -12.10 -4.91 3.39
C ASN A 99 -12.49 -5.65 4.69
N SER A 100 -11.53 -6.15 5.45
CA SER A 100 -11.79 -7.04 6.58
C SER A 100 -12.33 -6.32 7.82
N THR A 101 -11.82 -5.14 8.15
CA THR A 101 -12.17 -4.37 9.36
C THR A 101 -11.89 -2.88 9.16
N PRO A 102 -12.45 -1.99 9.98
CA PRO A 102 -12.00 -0.60 10.05
C PRO A 102 -10.51 -0.50 10.34
N TYR A 103 -9.82 0.44 9.71
CA TYR A 103 -8.36 0.61 9.82
C TYR A 103 -7.95 2.08 9.82
N GLN A 104 -6.75 2.31 10.32
CA GLN A 104 -6.04 3.59 10.24
C GLN A 104 -4.81 3.46 9.37
N VAL A 105 -4.42 4.54 8.72
CA VAL A 105 -3.21 4.60 7.90
C VAL A 105 -2.17 5.48 8.57
N TYR A 106 -0.96 4.94 8.75
CA TYR A 106 0.21 5.68 9.21
C TYR A 106 1.22 5.77 8.08
N ILE A 107 1.53 6.99 7.65
CA ILE A 107 2.48 7.24 6.57
C ILE A 107 3.87 7.44 7.15
N MET A 108 4.83 6.62 6.69
CA MET A 108 6.21 6.66 7.13
C MET A 108 7.14 6.88 5.93
N GLY A 109 7.57 8.12 5.73
CA GLY A 109 8.55 8.49 4.70
C GLY A 109 8.07 8.43 3.25
N HIS A 110 6.76 8.17 3.00
CA HIS A 110 6.20 8.17 1.66
C HIS A 110 5.73 9.57 1.26
N SER A 111 6.04 9.99 0.03
CA SER A 111 5.70 11.34 -0.46
C SER A 111 4.23 11.51 -0.84
N CYS A 112 3.47 10.43 -0.95
CA CYS A 112 2.09 10.41 -1.47
C CYS A 112 1.95 11.10 -2.82
N GLY A 113 2.94 10.88 -3.69
CA GLY A 113 3.00 11.50 -5.01
C GLY A 113 1.94 10.98 -5.97
N ASN A 114 1.72 11.73 -7.05
CA ASN A 114 0.69 11.44 -8.06
C ASN A 114 0.87 10.08 -8.74
N SER A 115 2.11 9.56 -8.81
CA SER A 115 2.38 8.25 -9.41
C SER A 115 1.65 7.09 -8.73
N ASP A 116 1.24 7.26 -7.48
CA ASP A 116 0.56 6.25 -6.67
C ASP A 116 -0.87 6.65 -6.30
N ARG A 117 -1.39 7.72 -6.91
CA ARG A 117 -2.68 8.33 -6.57
C ARG A 117 -3.82 7.33 -6.55
N THR A 118 -3.97 6.50 -7.56
CA THR A 118 -5.06 5.52 -7.66
C THR A 118 -5.03 4.54 -6.50
N LEU A 119 -3.84 4.05 -6.12
CA LEU A 119 -3.65 3.18 -4.97
C LEU A 119 -3.95 3.91 -3.66
N LEU A 120 -3.42 5.12 -3.51
CA LEU A 120 -3.61 5.94 -2.31
C LEU A 120 -5.07 6.32 -2.11
N ASN A 121 -5.79 6.69 -3.19
CA ASN A 121 -7.23 6.92 -3.13
C ASN A 121 -7.98 5.67 -2.68
N THR A 122 -7.61 4.50 -3.19
CA THR A 122 -8.21 3.23 -2.75
C THR A 122 -8.03 3.02 -1.24
N LEU A 123 -6.89 3.44 -0.67
CA LEU A 123 -6.63 3.33 0.76
C LEU A 123 -7.36 4.39 1.58
N PHE A 124 -7.32 5.65 1.16
CA PHE A 124 -7.81 6.76 1.97
C PHE A 124 -9.31 7.00 1.85
N GLU A 125 -9.89 6.73 0.67
CA GLU A 125 -11.32 6.93 0.40
C GLU A 125 -12.16 5.67 0.70
N HIS A 126 -11.52 4.58 1.15
CA HIS A 126 -12.22 3.35 1.48
C HIS A 126 -13.13 3.54 2.69
N LYS A 127 -14.35 2.97 2.63
CA LYS A 127 -15.37 3.07 3.69
C LYS A 127 -14.90 2.63 5.08
N ASN A 128 -13.93 1.74 5.16
CA ASN A 128 -13.35 1.24 6.41
C ASN A 128 -12.15 2.07 6.89
N CYS A 129 -11.69 3.05 6.12
CA CYS A 129 -10.64 3.96 6.55
C CYS A 129 -11.23 4.97 7.53
N ILE A 130 -10.72 5.02 8.76
CA ILE A 130 -11.21 5.91 9.83
C ILE A 130 -10.27 7.07 10.12
N SER A 131 -9.03 7.01 9.68
CA SER A 131 -8.07 8.13 9.65
C SER A 131 -6.80 7.75 8.87
#